data_54df0f53e2301509bea8a108da63017d
#
_entry.id   54df0f53e2301509bea8a108da63017d
#
_cell.length_a   1.000
_cell.length_b   1.000
_cell.length_c   1.000
_cell.angle_alpha   90.00
_cell.angle_beta   90.00
_cell.angle_gamma   90.00
#
_symmetry.space_group_name_H-M   'P 1'
#
loop_
_entity.id
_entity.type
_entity.pdbx_description
1 polymer ?
#
loop_
_entity_poly.entity_id
_entity_poly.type
_entity_poly.pdbx_seq_one_letter_code
_entity_poly.pdbx_strand_id
1 'polypeptide(L)'
;MSAKHTPGPWAIDGCVSLGNVDVIYGSGRITMMECENDEVDDDALLANAQLICAAPDLLAALDRAEAFISGFEDDNTQEGVTEMLAAIRAALANAKGE
;
A
#
# COMPACT_ATOMS: atom_id res chain seq x y z
N MET A 1 16.07 -5.07 7.77
CA MET A 1 16.02 -3.82 7.00
C MET A 1 14.95 -2.92 7.60
N SER A 2 15.33 -1.71 7.99
CA SER A 2 14.36 -0.80 8.60
C SER A 2 13.50 -0.16 7.52
N ALA A 3 12.21 -0.07 7.78
CA ALA A 3 11.28 0.59 6.88
C ALA A 3 11.45 2.10 7.00
N LYS A 4 11.36 2.80 5.87
CA LYS A 4 11.42 4.26 5.85
C LYS A 4 10.08 4.89 6.23
N HIS A 5 8.99 4.16 6.07
CA HIS A 5 7.65 4.63 6.39
C HIS A 5 7.33 4.41 7.87
N THR A 6 6.32 5.13 8.34
CA THR A 6 5.80 4.91 9.70
C THR A 6 5.29 3.48 9.82
N PRO A 7 5.65 2.75 10.87
CA PRO A 7 5.17 1.37 11.04
C PRO A 7 3.65 1.30 11.15
N GLY A 8 3.10 0.21 10.59
CA GLY A 8 1.69 -0.10 10.79
C GLY A 8 1.43 -0.69 12.16
N PRO A 9 0.19 -1.00 12.48
CA PRO A 9 -0.97 -0.86 11.60
C PRO A 9 -1.46 0.59 11.48
N TRP A 10 -2.03 0.90 10.34
CA TRP A 10 -2.71 2.18 10.12
C TRP A 10 -4.21 1.94 10.14
N ALA A 11 -4.97 2.95 10.54
CA ALA A 11 -6.42 2.83 10.67
C ALA A 11 -7.11 4.09 10.17
N ILE A 12 -8.41 3.96 9.90
CA ILE A 12 -9.23 5.09 9.48
C ILE A 12 -9.86 5.71 10.72
N ASP A 13 -9.78 7.03 10.81
CA ASP A 13 -10.49 7.81 11.80
C ASP A 13 -11.17 8.97 11.08
N GLY A 14 -12.36 9.35 11.54
CA GLY A 14 -13.11 10.43 10.93
C GLY A 14 -14.40 9.94 10.28
N CYS A 15 -15.05 10.84 9.58
CA CYS A 15 -16.36 10.58 9.00
C CYS A 15 -16.41 11.08 7.56
N VAL A 16 -16.59 10.15 6.61
CA VAL A 16 -16.66 10.51 5.19
C VAL A 16 -17.82 11.45 4.88
N SER A 17 -18.91 11.38 5.64
CA SER A 17 -20.05 12.27 5.41
C SER A 17 -19.76 13.72 5.75
N LEU A 18 -18.67 13.99 6.47
CA LEU A 18 -18.19 15.34 6.75
C LEU A 18 -17.15 15.80 5.73
N GLY A 19 -16.86 14.97 4.73
CA GLY A 19 -15.93 15.33 3.67
C GLY A 19 -14.46 15.11 3.98
N ASN A 20 -14.15 14.52 5.13
CA ASN A 20 -12.75 14.22 5.45
C ASN A 20 -12.60 12.89 6.17
N VAL A 21 -11.42 12.29 6.02
CA VAL A 21 -11.06 11.03 6.68
C VAL A 21 -9.58 11.12 7.02
N ASP A 22 -9.23 10.79 8.26
CA ASP A 22 -7.84 10.71 8.68
C ASP A 22 -7.34 9.27 8.56
N VAL A 23 -6.09 9.11 8.15
CA VAL A 23 -5.37 7.85 8.28
C VAL A 23 -4.40 8.03 9.45
N ILE A 24 -4.55 7.21 10.46
CA ILE A 24 -3.81 7.34 11.71
C ILE A 24 -2.98 6.10 12.00
N TYR A 25 -1.98 6.26 12.85
CA TYR A 25 -1.28 5.16 13.50
C TYR A 25 -1.39 5.39 15.02
N GLY A 26 -0.92 4.45 15.82
CA GLY A 26 -1.15 4.43 17.26
C GLY A 26 -1.17 5.76 18.01
N SER A 27 -0.28 6.69 17.70
CA SER A 27 -0.17 7.94 18.45
C SER A 27 -0.29 9.20 17.59
N GLY A 28 -0.58 9.06 16.29
CA GLY A 28 -0.62 10.22 15.42
C GLY A 28 -1.35 10.00 14.11
N ARG A 29 -1.24 11.00 13.25
CA ARG A 29 -1.90 11.00 11.94
C ARG A 29 -0.87 10.79 10.85
N ILE A 30 -1.18 9.89 9.91
CA ILE A 30 -0.38 9.72 8.69
C ILE A 30 -0.77 10.80 7.69
N THR A 31 -2.06 10.93 7.44
CA THR A 31 -2.57 11.93 6.49
C THR A 31 -4.04 12.20 6.75
N MET A 32 -4.51 13.35 6.26
CA MET A 32 -5.93 13.67 6.22
C MET A 32 -6.34 13.73 4.75
N MET A 33 -7.45 13.09 4.43
CA MET A 33 -7.99 13.06 3.06
C MET A 33 -9.27 13.86 3.02
N GLU A 34 -9.35 14.78 2.06
CA GLU A 34 -10.51 15.65 1.89
C GLU A 34 -11.06 15.54 0.47
N CYS A 35 -12.38 15.66 0.34
CA CYS A 35 -13.01 15.86 -0.95
C CYS A 35 -13.09 17.37 -1.22
N GLU A 36 -12.25 17.86 -2.12
CA GLU A 36 -12.23 19.28 -2.45
C GLU A 36 -13.13 19.62 -3.64
N ASN A 37 -13.60 18.60 -4.36
CA ASN A 37 -14.46 18.80 -5.52
C ASN A 37 -15.43 17.63 -5.64
N ASP A 38 -16.37 17.75 -6.61
CA ASP A 38 -17.40 16.75 -6.82
C ASP A 38 -16.94 15.52 -7.60
N GLU A 39 -15.68 15.47 -8.00
CA GLU A 39 -15.15 14.34 -8.78
C GLU A 39 -14.89 13.11 -7.91
N VAL A 40 -14.68 13.30 -6.60
CA VAL A 40 -14.44 12.22 -5.66
C VAL A 40 -15.59 12.17 -4.68
N ASP A 41 -16.42 11.16 -4.76
CA ASP A 41 -17.55 10.99 -3.84
C ASP A 41 -17.11 10.32 -2.54
N ASP A 42 -18.05 10.18 -1.59
CA ASP A 42 -17.76 9.60 -0.28
C ASP A 42 -17.28 8.15 -0.38
N ASP A 43 -17.84 7.38 -1.33
CA ASP A 43 -17.41 5.98 -1.52
C ASP A 43 -15.98 5.91 -2.02
N ALA A 44 -15.60 6.77 -2.95
CA ALA A 44 -14.24 6.82 -3.46
C ALA A 44 -13.27 7.30 -2.40
N LEU A 45 -13.64 8.29 -1.61
CA LEU A 45 -12.81 8.78 -0.51
C LEU A 45 -12.53 7.68 0.50
N LEU A 46 -13.56 6.93 0.89
CA LEU A 46 -13.42 5.82 1.83
C LEU A 46 -12.55 4.71 1.23
N ALA A 47 -12.78 4.36 -0.04
CA ALA A 47 -11.98 3.33 -0.72
C ALA A 47 -10.50 3.72 -0.78
N ASN A 48 -10.23 4.98 -1.07
CA ASN A 48 -8.85 5.49 -1.10
C ASN A 48 -8.21 5.41 0.29
N ALA A 49 -8.96 5.78 1.32
CA ALA A 49 -8.47 5.70 2.71
C ALA A 49 -8.19 4.26 3.11
N GLN A 50 -9.07 3.32 2.73
CA GLN A 50 -8.88 1.90 3.01
C GLN A 50 -7.61 1.36 2.35
N LEU A 51 -7.35 1.76 1.11
CA LEU A 51 -6.15 1.36 0.39
C LEU A 51 -4.90 1.91 1.07
N ILE A 52 -4.93 3.16 1.49
CA ILE A 52 -3.81 3.77 2.20
C ILE A 52 -3.56 3.04 3.52
N CYS A 53 -4.63 2.72 4.27
CA CYS A 53 -4.50 1.99 5.53
C CYS A 53 -3.89 0.61 5.35
N ALA A 54 -4.17 -0.04 4.22
CA ALA A 54 -3.65 -1.37 3.91
C ALA A 54 -2.20 -1.33 3.40
N ALA A 55 -1.65 -0.16 3.12
CA ALA A 55 -0.34 -0.05 2.48
C ALA A 55 0.78 -0.76 3.23
N PRO A 56 0.92 -0.65 4.56
CA PRO A 56 1.98 -1.38 5.25
C PRO A 56 1.85 -2.90 5.11
N ASP A 57 0.62 -3.42 5.20
CA ASP A 57 0.37 -4.85 5.07
C ASP A 57 0.61 -5.33 3.63
N LEU A 58 0.21 -4.51 2.65
CA LEU A 58 0.44 -4.83 1.24
C LEU A 58 1.93 -4.85 0.94
N LEU A 59 2.68 -3.91 1.48
CA LEU A 59 4.13 -3.87 1.28
C LEU A 59 4.79 -5.13 1.88
N ALA A 60 4.39 -5.50 3.09
CA ALA A 60 4.94 -6.70 3.74
C ALA A 60 4.60 -7.97 2.97
N ALA A 61 3.36 -8.08 2.48
CA ALA A 61 2.93 -9.23 1.68
C ALA A 61 3.72 -9.30 0.36
N LEU A 62 3.97 -8.16 -0.25
CA LEU A 62 4.71 -8.11 -1.51
C LEU A 62 6.18 -8.48 -1.31
N ASP A 63 6.80 -8.04 -0.19
CA ASP A 63 8.15 -8.47 0.16
C ASP A 63 8.24 -9.99 0.31
N ARG A 64 7.23 -10.60 0.95
CA ARG A 64 7.19 -12.06 1.09
C ARG A 64 6.99 -12.75 -0.24
N ALA A 65 6.14 -12.20 -1.09
CA ALA A 65 5.91 -12.76 -2.42
C ALA A 65 7.19 -12.71 -3.26
N GLU A 66 7.92 -11.60 -3.19
CA GLU A 66 9.19 -11.47 -3.89
C GLU A 66 10.18 -12.54 -3.45
N ALA A 67 10.31 -12.73 -2.14
CA ALA A 67 11.23 -13.72 -1.59
C ALA A 67 10.86 -15.14 -2.02
N PHE A 68 9.57 -15.46 -2.04
CA PHE A 68 9.10 -16.77 -2.45
C PHE A 68 9.31 -17.02 -3.95
N ILE A 69 8.90 -16.07 -4.77
CA ILE A 69 8.94 -16.21 -6.22
C ILE A 69 10.39 -16.16 -6.73
N SER A 70 11.27 -15.43 -6.06
CA SER A 70 12.67 -15.37 -6.45
C SER A 70 13.35 -16.75 -6.40
N GLY A 71 12.80 -17.67 -5.61
CA GLY A 71 13.28 -19.05 -5.59
C GLY A 71 13.07 -19.80 -6.90
N PHE A 72 12.18 -19.29 -7.76
CA PHE A 72 11.92 -19.88 -9.09
C PHE A 72 12.56 -19.10 -10.22
N GLU A 73 13.40 -18.12 -9.94
CA GLU A 73 13.93 -17.20 -10.93
C GLU A 73 14.70 -17.91 -12.04
N ASP A 74 15.43 -18.97 -11.69
CA ASP A 74 16.23 -19.74 -12.63
C ASP A 74 15.51 -20.97 -13.16
N ASP A 75 14.23 -21.15 -12.83
CA ASP A 75 13.45 -22.31 -13.23
C ASP A 75 12.74 -22.04 -14.55
N ASN A 76 13.27 -22.64 -15.62
CA ASN A 76 12.73 -22.47 -16.97
C ASN A 76 11.38 -23.15 -17.19
N THR A 77 10.93 -23.96 -16.22
CA THR A 77 9.62 -24.62 -16.33
C THR A 77 8.48 -23.75 -15.80
N GLN A 78 8.81 -22.61 -15.14
CA GLN A 78 7.82 -21.70 -14.60
C GLN A 78 7.68 -20.48 -15.50
N GLU A 79 6.56 -20.42 -16.23
CA GLU A 79 6.27 -19.28 -17.10
C GLU A 79 5.88 -18.04 -16.29
N GLY A 80 6.31 -16.89 -16.76
CA GLY A 80 5.90 -15.61 -16.19
C GLY A 80 6.63 -15.20 -14.93
N VAL A 81 7.56 -16.01 -14.43
CA VAL A 81 8.29 -15.67 -13.18
C VAL A 81 9.12 -14.40 -13.37
N THR A 82 9.85 -14.30 -14.48
CA THR A 82 10.71 -13.14 -14.73
C THR A 82 9.89 -11.84 -14.80
N GLU A 83 8.79 -11.86 -15.52
CA GLU A 83 7.91 -10.70 -15.68
C GLU A 83 7.26 -10.33 -14.35
N MET A 84 6.81 -11.31 -13.60
CA MET A 84 6.19 -11.07 -12.29
C MET A 84 7.19 -10.49 -11.31
N LEU A 85 8.39 -11.02 -11.25
CA LEU A 85 9.44 -10.50 -10.37
C LEU A 85 9.81 -9.07 -10.74
N ALA A 86 9.90 -8.76 -12.04
CA ALA A 86 10.21 -7.40 -12.48
C ALA A 86 9.12 -6.42 -12.00
N ALA A 87 7.84 -6.80 -12.12
CA ALA A 87 6.73 -5.97 -11.67
C ALA A 87 6.74 -5.80 -10.15
N ILE A 88 6.96 -6.87 -9.42
CA ILE A 88 7.00 -6.84 -7.96
C ILE A 88 8.16 -5.94 -7.48
N ARG A 89 9.34 -6.13 -8.05
CA ARG A 89 10.52 -5.36 -7.66
C ARG A 89 10.37 -3.88 -7.98
N ALA A 90 9.73 -3.55 -9.10
CA ALA A 90 9.44 -2.15 -9.44
C ALA A 90 8.45 -1.53 -8.45
N ALA A 91 7.39 -2.27 -8.10
CA ALA A 91 6.41 -1.78 -7.13
C ALA A 91 7.04 -1.58 -5.74
N LEU A 92 7.88 -2.52 -5.31
CA LEU A 92 8.59 -2.41 -4.04
C LEU A 92 9.53 -1.20 -4.02
N ALA A 93 10.28 -0.99 -5.10
CA ALA A 93 11.20 0.13 -5.19
C ALA A 93 10.44 1.46 -5.12
N ASN A 94 9.32 1.56 -5.84
CA ASN A 94 8.50 2.77 -5.80
C ASN A 94 7.93 3.01 -4.39
N ALA A 95 7.44 1.96 -3.74
CA ALA A 95 6.87 2.07 -2.41
C ALA A 95 7.90 2.47 -1.36
N LYS A 96 9.14 2.07 -1.55
CA LYS A 96 10.24 2.37 -0.61
C LYS A 96 10.96 3.66 -0.95
N GLY A 97 10.60 4.34 -2.02
CA GLY A 97 11.23 5.58 -2.43
C GLY A 97 12.60 5.40 -3.08
N GLU A 98 12.82 4.26 -3.65
CA GLU A 98 14.09 3.91 -4.30
C GLU A 98 14.08 4.20 -5.80
#